data_f1496007a31099ed6aaecee24c462c4b
#
_entry.id   f1496007a31099ed6aaecee24c462c4b
#
_cell.length_a   1.000
_cell.length_b   1.000
_cell.length_c   1.000
_cell.angle_alpha   90.00
_cell.angle_beta   90.00
_cell.angle_gamma   90.00
#
_symmetry.space_group_name_H-M   'P 1'
#
loop_
_entity.id
_entity.type
_entity.pdbx_description
1 polymer ?
#
loop_
_entity_poly.entity_id
_entity_poly.type
_entity_poly.pdbx_seq_one_letter_code
_entity_poly.pdbx_strand_id
1 'polypeptide(L)'
;MVRSHKTRQVLLESRPAGSREQISEKTIAKIPMAAVLRAVAIGETRGFVKMLIDVKSDRILGFTVFGMEASEMTAAVQTAMLGGLSYTVLRDAIFTHPTAAEGLGPLLATIPARALRQPA
;
A
#
# COMPACT_ATOMS: atom_id res chain seq x y z
N MET A 1 11.50 30.18 -0.43
CA MET A 1 12.15 29.16 0.42
C MET A 1 11.46 27.83 0.17
N VAL A 2 12.04 26.98 -0.65
CA VAL A 2 11.50 25.65 -0.93
C VAL A 2 11.75 24.78 0.29
N ARG A 3 10.70 24.44 1.04
CA ARG A 3 10.81 23.41 2.08
C ARG A 3 11.09 22.08 1.40
N SER A 4 12.30 21.58 1.58
CA SER A 4 12.62 20.21 1.25
C SER A 4 11.69 19.29 2.05
N HIS A 5 10.68 18.75 1.41
CA HIS A 5 9.88 17.68 1.99
C HIS A 5 10.81 16.48 2.13
N LYS A 6 11.16 16.16 3.37
CA LYS A 6 12.06 15.04 3.66
C LYS A 6 11.45 13.77 3.11
N THR A 7 12.06 13.24 2.08
CA THR A 7 11.78 11.90 1.57
C THR A 7 12.00 10.90 2.69
N ARG A 8 10.97 10.13 3.03
CA ARG A 8 11.05 9.10 4.07
C ARG A 8 10.78 7.74 3.48
N GLN A 9 11.52 6.77 3.96
CA GLN A 9 11.22 5.36 3.75
C GLN A 9 10.54 4.84 5.01
N VAL A 10 9.41 4.18 4.83
CA VAL A 10 8.70 3.50 5.92
C VAL A 10 8.45 2.06 5.50
N LEU A 11 8.78 1.15 6.38
CA LEU A 11 8.55 -0.28 6.23
C LEU A 11 7.62 -0.75 7.35
N LEU A 12 6.51 -1.35 6.97
CA LEU A 12 5.61 -2.05 7.88
C LEU A 12 5.65 -3.54 7.58
N GLU A 13 5.72 -4.34 8.62
CA GLU A 13 5.61 -5.79 8.53
C GLU A 13 4.56 -6.28 9.51
N SER A 14 3.65 -7.13 9.05
CA SER A 14 2.76 -7.85 9.95
C SER A 14 3.40 -9.18 10.32
N ARG A 15 3.58 -9.41 11.62
CA ARG A 15 3.89 -10.75 12.12
C ARG A 15 2.58 -11.42 12.50
N PRO A 16 2.27 -12.59 11.94
CA PRO A 16 1.16 -13.36 12.46
C PRO A 16 1.48 -13.75 13.91
N ALA A 17 0.57 -13.45 14.83
CA ALA A 17 0.70 -13.86 16.20
C ALA A 17 0.62 -15.40 16.27
N GLY A 18 1.72 -16.04 16.62
CA GLY A 18 1.71 -17.37 17.25
C GLY A 18 1.57 -18.61 16.39
N SER A 19 1.55 -18.54 15.08
CA SER A 19 1.59 -19.76 14.26
C SER A 19 2.55 -19.61 13.07
N ARG A 20 3.34 -20.65 12.84
CA ARG A 20 4.02 -20.87 11.57
C ARG A 20 2.98 -21.22 10.49
N GLU A 21 1.98 -20.37 10.30
CA GLU A 21 1.18 -20.48 9.11
C GLU A 21 2.10 -20.22 7.92
N GLN A 22 2.33 -21.25 7.15
CA GLN A 22 3.05 -21.15 5.90
C GLN A 22 2.25 -20.20 5.01
N ILE A 23 2.75 -18.99 4.86
CA ILE A 23 2.28 -18.07 3.85
C ILE A 23 2.64 -18.72 2.52
N SER A 24 1.66 -19.39 1.92
CA SER A 24 1.91 -20.26 0.78
C SER A 24 2.11 -19.49 -0.52
N GLU A 25 1.56 -18.29 -0.63
CA GLU A 25 1.63 -17.50 -1.85
C GLU A 25 1.45 -16.02 -1.56
N LYS A 26 2.36 -15.19 -2.08
CA LYS A 26 2.38 -13.75 -1.91
C LYS A 26 2.25 -13.06 -3.26
N THR A 27 1.56 -11.94 -3.29
CA THR A 27 1.59 -11.04 -4.43
C THR A 27 2.10 -9.68 -4.02
N ILE A 28 2.73 -8.98 -4.96
CA ILE A 28 3.30 -7.66 -4.76
C ILE A 28 2.55 -6.68 -5.64
N ALA A 29 2.00 -5.64 -5.02
CA ALA A 29 1.53 -4.45 -5.70
C ALA A 29 2.61 -3.37 -5.60
N LYS A 30 2.94 -2.73 -6.71
CA LYS A 30 3.94 -1.66 -6.75
C LYS A 30 3.58 -0.63 -7.81
N ILE A 31 3.68 0.64 -7.44
CA ILE A 31 3.58 1.77 -8.37
C ILE A 31 4.69 2.79 -8.08
N PRO A 32 5.15 3.53 -9.09
CA PRO A 32 6.02 4.67 -8.84
C PRO A 32 5.24 5.78 -8.13
N MET A 33 5.92 6.59 -7.33
CA MET A 33 5.30 7.75 -6.68
C MET A 33 4.69 8.73 -7.70
N ALA A 34 5.22 8.78 -8.91
CA ALA A 34 4.67 9.58 -10.02
C ALA A 34 3.23 9.19 -10.42
N ALA A 35 2.74 8.02 -10.04
CA ALA A 35 1.35 7.60 -10.25
C ALA A 35 0.40 8.11 -9.15
N VAL A 36 0.90 8.72 -8.10
CA VAL A 36 0.11 9.31 -7.01
C VAL A 36 -0.18 10.77 -7.34
N LEU A 37 -1.47 11.11 -7.49
CA LEU A 37 -1.88 12.46 -7.94
C LEU A 37 -1.34 13.58 -7.04
N ARG A 38 -1.34 13.37 -5.74
CA ARG A 38 -0.79 14.34 -4.78
C ARG A 38 0.69 14.61 -5.03
N ALA A 39 1.48 13.58 -5.37
CA ALA A 39 2.89 13.73 -5.69
C ALA A 39 3.10 14.58 -6.93
N VAL A 40 2.29 14.39 -7.95
CA VAL A 40 2.30 15.20 -9.17
C VAL A 40 1.92 16.64 -8.86
N ALA A 41 0.87 16.85 -8.07
CA ALA A 41 0.38 18.17 -7.71
C ALA A 41 1.42 19.05 -6.99
N ILE A 42 2.25 18.45 -6.14
CA ILE A 42 3.30 19.18 -5.40
C ILE A 42 4.69 19.11 -6.06
N GLY A 43 4.80 18.43 -7.20
CA GLY A 43 6.07 18.30 -7.93
C GLY A 43 7.11 17.39 -7.27
N GLU A 44 6.70 16.44 -6.41
CA GLU A 44 7.57 15.53 -5.68
C GLU A 44 7.27 14.07 -6.07
N THR A 45 7.72 13.68 -7.28
CA THR A 45 7.37 12.40 -7.89
C THR A 45 8.40 11.28 -7.68
N ARG A 46 9.45 11.53 -6.89
CA ARG A 46 10.50 10.55 -6.61
C ARG A 46 10.00 9.50 -5.62
N GLY A 47 10.31 8.24 -5.90
CA GLY A 47 10.04 7.14 -5.01
C GLY A 47 9.02 6.15 -5.54
N PHE A 48 8.52 5.31 -4.65
CA PHE A 48 7.60 4.23 -4.98
C PHE A 48 6.71 3.87 -3.78
N VAL A 49 5.65 3.14 -4.08
CA VAL A 49 4.76 2.53 -3.09
C VAL A 49 4.66 1.04 -3.40
N LYS A 50 4.82 0.21 -2.39
CA LYS A 50 4.78 -1.25 -2.52
C LYS A 50 4.00 -1.88 -1.38
N MET A 51 3.17 -2.86 -1.69
CA MET A 51 2.43 -3.65 -0.70
C MET A 51 2.58 -5.14 -1.00
N LEU A 52 2.80 -5.93 0.05
CA LEU A 52 2.87 -7.37 -0.01
C LEU A 52 1.59 -7.95 0.58
N ILE A 53 0.94 -8.84 -0.15
CA ILE A 53 -0.38 -9.38 0.18
C ILE A 53 -0.35 -10.90 0.13
N ASP A 54 -1.00 -11.54 1.10
CA ASP A 54 -1.28 -12.97 1.07
C ASP A 54 -2.45 -13.25 0.12
N VAL A 55 -2.19 -14.02 -0.93
CA VAL A 55 -3.18 -14.34 -1.96
C VAL A 55 -4.38 -15.11 -1.42
N LYS A 56 -4.19 -15.96 -0.42
CA LYS A 56 -5.28 -16.79 0.15
C LYS A 56 -6.20 -16.00 1.06
N SER A 57 -5.63 -15.21 1.97
CA SER A 57 -6.38 -14.51 3.02
C SER A 57 -6.71 -13.06 2.67
N ASP A 58 -6.12 -12.52 1.61
CA ASP A 58 -6.17 -11.10 1.24
C ASP A 58 -5.59 -10.17 2.33
N ARG A 59 -4.79 -10.73 3.25
CA ARG A 59 -4.16 -9.96 4.33
C ARG A 59 -2.99 -9.14 3.81
N ILE A 60 -2.85 -7.95 4.37
CA ILE A 60 -1.67 -7.12 4.15
C ILE A 60 -0.53 -7.66 5.01
N LEU A 61 0.54 -8.13 4.38
CA LEU A 61 1.71 -8.70 5.03
C LEU A 61 2.81 -7.67 5.26
N GLY A 62 2.90 -6.68 4.38
CA GLY A 62 3.91 -5.65 4.48
C GLY A 62 3.59 -4.46 3.60
N PHE A 63 4.16 -3.32 3.96
CA PHE A 63 4.01 -2.08 3.22
C PHE A 63 5.30 -1.29 3.25
N THR A 64 5.73 -0.83 2.10
CA THR A 64 6.91 0.01 1.96
C THR A 64 6.55 1.21 1.11
N VAL A 65 6.86 2.38 1.59
CA VAL A 65 6.73 3.62 0.83
C VAL A 65 7.99 4.45 0.98
N PHE A 66 8.44 4.97 -0.15
CA PHE A 66 9.56 5.89 -0.24
C PHE A 66 9.11 7.09 -1.05
N GLY A 67 9.10 8.27 -0.45
CA GLY A 67 8.67 9.47 -1.14
C GLY A 67 7.97 10.48 -0.25
N MET A 68 7.25 11.38 -0.90
CA MET A 68 6.52 12.44 -0.24
C MET A 68 5.39 11.90 0.63
N GLU A 69 5.17 12.52 1.77
CA GLU A 69 4.09 12.20 2.72
C GLU A 69 3.99 10.69 3.07
N ALA A 70 5.11 9.98 3.03
CA ALA A 70 5.19 8.55 3.29
C ALA A 70 4.58 8.16 4.66
N SER A 71 4.80 8.98 5.69
CA SER A 71 4.28 8.73 7.03
C SER A 71 2.75 8.77 7.09
N GLU A 72 2.13 9.69 6.34
CA GLU A 72 0.68 9.81 6.29
C GLU A 72 0.03 8.62 5.58
N MET A 73 0.59 8.19 4.47
CA MET A 73 0.13 6.99 3.76
C MET A 73 0.29 5.74 4.63
N THR A 74 1.42 5.64 5.34
CA THR A 74 1.72 4.54 6.24
C THR A 74 0.70 4.43 7.37
N ALA A 75 0.26 5.55 7.94
CA ALA A 75 -0.73 5.55 9.02
C ALA A 75 -2.05 4.90 8.58
N ALA A 76 -2.51 5.15 7.35
CA ALA A 76 -3.71 4.51 6.81
C ALA A 76 -3.54 2.99 6.69
N VAL A 77 -2.41 2.53 6.15
CA VAL A 77 -2.12 1.10 5.99
C VAL A 77 -1.95 0.43 7.35
N GLN A 78 -1.23 1.05 8.27
CA GLN A 78 -1.02 0.53 9.61
C GLN A 78 -2.33 0.35 10.36
N THR A 79 -3.24 1.31 10.26
CA THR A 79 -4.57 1.21 10.88
C THR A 79 -5.36 0.03 10.31
N ALA A 80 -5.31 -0.16 8.99
CA ALA A 80 -5.95 -1.31 8.34
C ALA A 80 -5.34 -2.64 8.81
N MET A 81 -4.02 -2.72 8.94
CA MET A 81 -3.32 -3.91 9.43
C MET A 81 -3.68 -4.22 10.88
N LEU A 82 -3.74 -3.22 11.75
CA LEU A 82 -4.14 -3.37 13.16
C LEU A 82 -5.57 -3.87 13.29
N GLY A 83 -6.47 -3.42 12.42
CA GLY A 83 -7.86 -3.87 12.39
C GLY A 83 -8.07 -5.22 11.69
N GLY A 84 -7.02 -5.85 11.17
CA GLY A 84 -7.11 -7.10 10.43
C GLY A 84 -7.89 -7.00 9.13
N LEU A 85 -7.93 -5.82 8.50
CA LEU A 85 -8.69 -5.59 7.27
C LEU A 85 -8.02 -6.23 6.07
N SER A 86 -8.85 -6.76 5.15
CA SER A 86 -8.41 -7.17 3.84
C SER A 86 -7.90 -5.97 3.02
N TYR A 87 -6.91 -6.19 2.13
CA TYR A 87 -6.47 -5.15 1.21
C TYR A 87 -7.60 -4.58 0.35
N THR A 88 -8.62 -5.37 0.10
CA THR A 88 -9.79 -4.95 -0.71
C THR A 88 -10.54 -3.79 -0.09
N VAL A 89 -10.52 -3.66 1.23
CA VAL A 89 -11.11 -2.52 1.93
C VAL A 89 -10.41 -1.22 1.56
N LEU A 90 -9.07 -1.24 1.52
CA LEU A 90 -8.28 -0.08 1.09
C LEU A 90 -8.43 0.20 -0.41
N ARG A 91 -8.50 -0.87 -1.23
CA ARG A 91 -8.70 -0.74 -2.68
C ARG A 91 -10.01 -0.02 -3.00
N ASP A 92 -11.07 -0.36 -2.31
CA ASP A 92 -12.43 0.11 -2.59
C ASP A 92 -12.79 1.38 -1.80
N ALA A 93 -11.94 1.79 -0.85
CA ALA A 93 -12.13 2.99 -0.08
C ALA A 93 -12.01 4.25 -0.94
N ILE A 94 -12.87 5.23 -0.66
CA ILE A 94 -12.78 6.56 -1.26
C ILE A 94 -12.06 7.47 -0.25
N PHE A 95 -10.78 7.72 -0.52
CA PHE A 95 -9.99 8.63 0.31
C PHE A 95 -10.20 10.09 -0.10
N THR A 96 -9.94 10.97 0.83
CA THR A 96 -9.99 12.42 0.56
C THR A 96 -9.01 12.81 -0.55
N HIS A 97 -9.48 13.62 -1.48
CA HIS A 97 -8.68 14.15 -2.58
C HIS A 97 -8.32 15.63 -2.32
N PRO A 98 -7.09 16.10 -2.59
CA PRO A 98 -5.91 15.33 -3.01
C PRO A 98 -5.06 14.92 -1.80
N THR A 99 -4.82 13.65 -1.61
CA THR A 99 -3.98 13.11 -0.53
C THR A 99 -3.02 12.05 -1.04
N ALA A 100 -1.96 11.78 -0.27
CA ALA A 100 -1.07 10.66 -0.55
C ALA A 100 -1.82 9.31 -0.43
N ALA A 101 -2.73 9.19 0.54
CA ALA A 101 -3.50 7.97 0.77
C ALA A 101 -4.34 7.53 -0.43
N GLU A 102 -4.78 8.45 -1.29
CA GLU A 102 -5.47 8.10 -2.54
C GLU A 102 -4.65 7.20 -3.46
N GLY A 103 -3.32 7.24 -3.35
CA GLY A 103 -2.42 6.38 -4.12
C GLY A 103 -2.60 4.89 -3.82
N LEU A 104 -3.24 4.53 -2.70
CA LEU A 104 -3.55 3.15 -2.36
C LEU A 104 -4.54 2.51 -3.34
N GLY A 105 -5.50 3.27 -3.87
CA GLY A 105 -6.43 2.78 -4.88
C GLY A 105 -5.71 2.29 -6.15
N PRO A 106 -4.99 3.15 -6.87
CA PRO A 106 -4.18 2.75 -8.03
C PRO A 106 -3.17 1.64 -7.73
N LEU A 107 -2.52 1.67 -6.56
CA LEU A 107 -1.61 0.62 -6.12
C LEU A 107 -2.32 -0.75 -6.11
N LEU A 108 -3.44 -0.82 -5.44
CA LEU A 108 -4.16 -2.08 -5.22
C LEU A 108 -4.96 -2.54 -6.44
N ALA A 109 -5.28 -1.63 -7.34
CA ALA A 109 -5.87 -1.96 -8.64
C ALA A 109 -4.91 -2.76 -9.54
N THR A 110 -3.61 -2.75 -9.26
CA THR A 110 -2.63 -3.58 -9.98
C THR A 110 -2.74 -5.07 -9.65
N ILE A 111 -3.43 -5.42 -8.57
CA ILE A 111 -3.64 -6.81 -8.15
C ILE A 111 -4.78 -7.40 -8.96
N PRO A 112 -4.57 -8.58 -9.63
CA PRO A 112 -5.63 -9.22 -10.40
C PRO A 112 -6.83 -9.58 -9.54
N ALA A 113 -8.03 -9.47 -10.10
CA ALA A 113 -9.25 -9.89 -9.43
C ALA A 113 -9.17 -11.37 -8.99
N ARG A 114 -9.79 -11.69 -7.86
CA ARG A 114 -9.73 -13.04 -7.26
C ARG A 114 -10.18 -14.14 -8.23
N ALA A 115 -11.21 -13.87 -9.04
CA ALA A 115 -11.71 -14.82 -10.04
C ALA A 115 -10.65 -15.19 -11.09
N LEU A 116 -9.73 -14.29 -11.40
CA LEU A 116 -8.62 -14.52 -12.32
C LEU A 116 -7.44 -15.26 -11.68
N ARG A 117 -7.46 -15.41 -10.37
CA ARG A 117 -6.40 -16.08 -9.59
C ARG A 117 -6.76 -17.50 -9.20
N GLN A 118 -7.95 -17.99 -9.54
CA GLN A 118 -8.32 -19.37 -9.28
C GLN A 118 -7.64 -20.27 -10.32
N PRO A 119 -6.93 -21.31 -9.88
CA PRO A 119 -6.46 -22.31 -10.81
C PRO A 119 -7.66 -22.99 -11.48
N ALA A 120 -7.48 -23.29 -12.72
CA ALA A 120 -8.47 -24.05 -13.50
C ALA A 120 -8.78 -25.41 -12.86
#